data_15227a2c88cf5148ff8b29319bc8cb17
#
_entry.id   15227a2c88cf5148ff8b29319bc8cb17
#
_cell.length_a   1.000
_cell.length_b   1.000
_cell.length_c   1.000
_cell.angle_alpha   90.00
_cell.angle_beta   90.00
_cell.angle_gamma   90.00
#
_symmetry.space_group_name_H-M   'P 1'
#
loop_
_entity.id
_entity.type
_entity.pdbx_description
1 polymer ?
#
loop_
_entity_poly.entity_id
_entity_poly.type
_entity_poly.pdbx_seq_one_letter_code
_entity_poly.pdbx_strand_id
1 'polypeptide(L)'
;DATIAAIVDAADAPLSIVIVGVGQGDFTAMERLDGDRQRLTSPFTGKVASRDMVQFVPFREFTGYGSAAQHALAKHVLAEIPGQFISYMETNGISPAHRRPPGSVLPVGGPGMAGGLASHAAPP
;
A
#
# COMPACT_ATOMS: atom_id res chain seq x y z
N ASP A 1 15.33 -6.50 16.60
CA ASP A 1 14.07 -6.53 17.35
C ASP A 1 13.30 -5.21 17.27
N ALA A 2 13.94 -4.04 17.42
CA ALA A 2 13.28 -2.74 17.23
C ALA A 2 12.76 -2.54 15.80
N THR A 3 13.50 -3.02 14.79
CA THR A 3 13.09 -2.98 13.39
C THR A 3 11.80 -3.78 13.15
N ILE A 4 11.71 -4.98 13.70
CA ILE A 4 10.49 -5.80 13.60
C ILE A 4 9.30 -5.08 14.23
N ALA A 5 9.48 -4.49 15.41
CA ALA A 5 8.41 -3.73 16.07
C ALA A 5 7.94 -2.55 15.22
N ALA A 6 8.88 -1.79 14.65
CA ALA A 6 8.56 -0.66 13.77
C ALA A 6 7.81 -1.09 12.50
N ILE A 7 8.20 -2.21 11.88
CA ILE A 7 7.50 -2.76 10.71
C ILE A 7 6.09 -3.21 11.10
N VAL A 8 5.93 -3.90 12.23
CA VAL A 8 4.62 -4.33 12.73
C VAL A 8 3.69 -3.14 12.97
N ASP A 9 4.21 -2.06 13.54
CA ASP A 9 3.42 -0.83 13.77
C ASP A 9 3.07 -0.12 12.46
N ALA A 10 3.99 -0.14 11.48
CA ALA A 10 3.77 0.45 10.16
C ALA A 10 2.84 -0.38 9.26
N ALA A 11 2.52 -1.63 9.61
CA ALA A 11 1.69 -2.50 8.78
C ALA A 11 0.25 -1.97 8.59
N ASP A 12 -0.19 -1.07 9.45
CA ASP A 12 -1.49 -0.39 9.34
C ASP A 12 -1.46 0.84 8.41
N ALA A 13 -0.26 1.24 7.92
CA ALA A 13 -0.10 2.35 6.98
C ALA A 13 -0.10 1.85 5.50
N PRO A 14 -0.45 2.71 4.52
CA PRO A 14 -0.37 2.38 3.09
C PRO A 14 1.09 2.41 2.60
N LEU A 15 1.89 1.50 3.11
CA LEU A 15 3.33 1.44 2.89
C LEU A 15 3.74 0.04 2.45
N SER A 16 4.63 -0.06 1.47
CA SER A 16 5.37 -1.27 1.15
C SER A 16 6.86 -0.99 1.27
N ILE A 17 7.60 -1.94 1.81
CA ILE A 17 9.04 -1.85 2.03
C ILE A 17 9.73 -2.86 1.10
N VAL A 18 10.65 -2.39 0.28
CA VAL A 18 11.50 -3.24 -0.54
C VAL A 18 12.92 -3.18 0.00
N ILE A 19 13.48 -4.32 0.30
CA ILE A 19 14.86 -4.47 0.76
C ILE A 19 15.64 -5.19 -0.33
N VAL A 20 16.68 -4.54 -0.86
CA VAL A 20 17.59 -5.16 -1.83
C VAL A 20 18.91 -5.46 -1.14
N GLY A 21 19.22 -6.75 -1.00
CA GLY A 21 20.48 -7.20 -0.43
C GLY A 21 21.63 -7.12 -1.43
N VAL A 22 22.66 -6.33 -1.14
CA VAL A 22 23.84 -6.14 -2.00
C VAL A 22 25.06 -6.79 -1.38
N GLY A 23 25.83 -7.49 -2.20
CA GLY A 23 27.04 -8.18 -1.76
C GLY A 23 26.83 -9.64 -1.40
N GLN A 24 27.76 -10.20 -0.64
CA GLN A 24 27.83 -11.63 -0.31
C GLN A 24 27.62 -11.92 1.19
N GLY A 25 27.07 -10.96 1.93
CA GLY A 25 26.79 -11.11 3.34
C GLY A 25 25.73 -12.14 3.66
N ASP A 26 25.58 -12.43 4.94
CA ASP A 26 24.48 -13.22 5.47
C ASP A 26 23.20 -12.36 5.51
N PHE A 27 22.18 -12.77 4.80
CA PHE A 27 20.90 -12.07 4.70
C PHE A 27 19.77 -12.73 5.52
N THR A 28 20.07 -13.73 6.34
CA THR A 28 19.07 -14.45 7.14
C THR A 28 18.18 -13.51 7.96
N ALA A 29 18.75 -12.43 8.51
CA ALA A 29 17.97 -11.45 9.25
C ALA A 29 16.98 -10.68 8.35
N MET A 30 17.34 -10.41 7.09
CA MET A 30 16.49 -9.72 6.11
C MET A 30 15.41 -10.65 5.56
N GLU A 31 15.74 -11.91 5.30
CA GLU A 31 14.78 -12.95 4.92
C GLU A 31 13.70 -13.16 5.98
N ARG A 32 14.04 -12.96 7.26
CA ARG A 32 13.05 -13.00 8.35
C ARG A 32 12.09 -11.80 8.33
N LEU A 33 12.51 -10.67 7.79
CA LEU A 33 11.67 -9.47 7.67
C LEU A 33 10.66 -9.58 6.52
N ASP A 34 10.94 -10.42 5.53
CA ASP A 34 10.11 -10.64 4.34
C ASP A 34 8.71 -11.18 4.68
N GLY A 35 8.58 -11.86 5.79
CA GLY A 35 7.26 -12.26 6.29
C GLY A 35 6.58 -13.40 5.54
N ASP A 36 7.12 -13.85 4.41
CA ASP A 36 6.54 -14.89 3.53
C ASP A 36 6.18 -16.20 4.25
N ARG A 37 7.01 -16.60 5.20
CA ARG A 37 6.83 -17.84 5.95
C ARG A 37 5.98 -17.68 7.19
N GLN A 38 6.00 -16.50 7.79
CA GLN A 38 5.28 -16.21 9.04
C GLN A 38 5.15 -14.71 9.23
N ARG A 39 3.95 -14.22 9.52
CA ARG A 39 3.72 -12.81 9.84
C ARG A 39 4.60 -12.34 10.97
N LEU A 40 5.15 -11.16 10.83
CA LEU A 40 6.01 -10.55 11.85
C LEU A 40 5.21 -10.28 13.13
N THR A 41 5.84 -10.58 14.24
CA THR A 41 5.28 -10.32 15.57
C THR A 41 6.23 -9.41 16.33
N SER A 42 5.72 -8.33 16.88
CA SER A 42 6.50 -7.41 17.71
C SER A 42 7.01 -8.12 18.97
N PRO A 43 8.33 -8.16 19.19
CA PRO A 43 8.90 -8.80 20.37
C PRO A 43 8.60 -8.05 21.66
N PHE A 44 8.15 -6.81 21.58
CA PHE A 44 7.87 -5.98 22.75
C PHE A 44 6.40 -6.01 23.17
N THR A 45 5.48 -6.09 22.19
CA THR A 45 4.05 -5.97 22.43
C THR A 45 3.28 -7.25 22.14
N GLY A 46 3.87 -8.22 21.44
CA GLY A 46 3.18 -9.41 20.95
C GLY A 46 2.20 -9.10 19.80
N LYS A 47 2.09 -7.85 19.34
CA LYS A 47 1.25 -7.48 18.20
C LYS A 47 1.76 -8.20 16.94
N VAL A 48 0.85 -8.78 16.17
CA VAL A 48 1.14 -9.39 14.87
C VAL A 48 0.87 -8.36 13.78
N ALA A 49 1.72 -8.30 12.76
CA ALA A 49 1.51 -7.43 11.60
C ALA A 49 0.15 -7.72 10.94
N SER A 50 -0.62 -6.68 10.65
CA SER A 50 -1.96 -6.81 10.05
C SER A 50 -1.90 -7.36 8.63
N ARG A 51 -0.80 -7.09 7.92
CA ARG A 51 -0.52 -7.58 6.56
C ARG A 51 0.98 -7.76 6.35
N ASP A 52 1.35 -8.46 5.31
CA ASP A 52 2.70 -8.42 4.80
C ASP A 52 2.91 -7.11 4.01
N MET A 53 4.05 -6.49 4.21
CA MET A 53 4.41 -5.22 3.58
C MET A 53 5.89 -5.11 3.22
N VAL A 54 6.65 -6.18 3.46
CA VAL A 54 8.10 -6.21 3.20
C VAL A 54 8.36 -7.22 2.11
N GLN A 55 9.22 -6.86 1.17
CA GLN A 55 9.81 -7.79 0.22
C GLN A 55 11.33 -7.69 0.28
N PHE A 56 12.00 -8.82 0.43
CA PHE A 56 13.45 -8.91 0.39
C PHE A 56 13.91 -9.60 -0.89
N VAL A 57 14.86 -8.99 -1.59
CA VAL A 57 15.43 -9.50 -2.84
C VAL A 57 16.95 -9.45 -2.78
N PRO A 58 17.67 -10.59 -2.73
CA PRO A 58 19.12 -10.61 -2.78
C PRO A 58 19.61 -10.38 -4.21
N PHE A 59 20.29 -9.26 -4.45
CA PHE A 59 20.78 -8.88 -5.79
C PHE A 59 21.69 -9.95 -6.42
N ARG A 60 22.43 -10.69 -5.59
CA ARG A 60 23.34 -11.77 -6.06
C ARG A 60 22.64 -12.84 -6.91
N GLU A 61 21.35 -13.06 -6.74
CA GLU A 61 20.59 -14.03 -7.51
C GLU A 61 20.37 -13.61 -8.97
N PHE A 62 20.58 -12.33 -9.26
CA PHE A 62 20.41 -11.75 -10.60
C PHE A 62 21.71 -11.55 -11.37
N THR A 63 22.86 -11.77 -10.76
CA THR A 63 24.17 -11.54 -11.42
C THR A 63 24.41 -12.44 -12.62
N GLY A 64 23.75 -13.61 -12.72
CA GLY A 64 23.81 -14.52 -13.84
C GLY A 64 22.99 -14.11 -15.08
N TYR A 65 22.16 -13.09 -14.99
CA TYR A 65 21.28 -12.67 -16.09
C TYR A 65 21.91 -11.72 -17.12
N GLY A 66 23.20 -11.35 -16.94
CA GLY A 66 23.89 -10.45 -17.86
C GLY A 66 23.15 -9.13 -18.06
N SER A 67 22.91 -8.73 -19.30
CA SER A 67 22.19 -7.50 -19.65
C SER A 67 20.72 -7.48 -19.21
N ALA A 68 20.11 -8.62 -18.94
CA ALA A 68 18.74 -8.75 -18.46
C ALA A 68 18.61 -8.65 -16.93
N ALA A 69 19.71 -8.55 -16.20
CA ALA A 69 19.73 -8.54 -14.73
C ALA A 69 18.83 -7.44 -14.14
N GLN A 70 18.88 -6.24 -14.69
CA GLN A 70 18.06 -5.12 -14.22
C GLN A 70 16.57 -5.38 -14.40
N HIS A 71 16.18 -5.95 -15.52
CA HIS A 71 14.77 -6.27 -15.79
C HIS A 71 14.27 -7.40 -14.89
N ALA A 72 15.08 -8.44 -14.70
CA ALA A 72 14.76 -9.56 -13.81
C ALA A 72 14.64 -9.08 -12.34
N LEU A 73 15.58 -8.24 -11.89
CA LEU A 73 15.51 -7.64 -10.55
C LEU A 73 14.25 -6.79 -10.38
N ALA A 74 13.97 -5.89 -11.32
CA ALA A 74 12.79 -5.01 -11.25
C ALA A 74 11.49 -5.83 -11.18
N LYS A 75 11.39 -6.89 -11.98
CA LYS A 75 10.24 -7.80 -11.96
C LYS A 75 10.04 -8.44 -10.58
N HIS A 76 11.13 -8.92 -9.96
CA HIS A 76 11.06 -9.51 -8.62
C HIS A 76 10.74 -8.48 -7.54
N VAL A 77 11.42 -7.33 -7.54
CA VAL A 77 11.22 -6.25 -6.58
C VAL A 77 9.77 -5.74 -6.57
N LEU A 78 9.13 -5.72 -7.73
CA LEU A 78 7.76 -5.21 -7.88
C LEU A 78 6.69 -6.31 -7.83
N ALA A 79 7.07 -7.58 -7.68
CA ALA A 79 6.13 -8.69 -7.80
C ALA A 79 5.00 -8.63 -6.78
N GLU A 80 5.30 -8.26 -5.55
CA GLU A 80 4.33 -8.28 -4.44
C GLU A 80 3.59 -6.96 -4.23
N ILE A 81 4.14 -5.85 -4.74
CA ILE A 81 3.55 -4.52 -4.52
C ILE A 81 2.05 -4.44 -4.89
N PRO A 82 1.59 -4.98 -6.05
CA PRO A 82 0.17 -4.95 -6.36
C PRO A 82 -0.69 -5.71 -5.35
N GLY A 83 -0.23 -6.89 -4.91
CA GLY A 83 -0.93 -7.70 -3.91
C GLY A 83 -1.01 -7.01 -2.56
N GLN A 84 0.10 -6.45 -2.10
CA GLN A 84 0.19 -5.69 -0.85
C GLN A 84 -0.72 -4.45 -0.88
N PHE A 85 -0.79 -3.76 -2.02
CA PHE A 85 -1.67 -2.61 -2.22
C PHE A 85 -3.15 -3.01 -2.14
N ILE A 86 -3.54 -4.06 -2.87
CA ILE A 86 -4.92 -4.56 -2.86
C ILE A 86 -5.32 -5.01 -1.45
N SER A 87 -4.48 -5.78 -0.79
CA SER A 87 -4.71 -6.23 0.59
C SER A 87 -4.93 -5.06 1.55
N TYR A 88 -4.14 -3.99 1.43
CA TYR A 88 -4.35 -2.78 2.21
C TYR A 88 -5.71 -2.13 1.95
N MET A 89 -6.09 -1.98 0.68
CA MET A 89 -7.37 -1.36 0.28
C MET A 89 -8.56 -2.17 0.80
N GLU A 90 -8.54 -3.48 0.63
CA GLU A 90 -9.60 -4.38 1.09
C GLU A 90 -9.74 -4.36 2.61
N THR A 91 -8.63 -4.46 3.34
CA THR A 91 -8.63 -4.45 4.81
C THR A 91 -9.18 -3.13 5.37
N ASN A 92 -8.97 -2.03 4.68
CA ASN A 92 -9.45 -0.71 5.10
C ASN A 92 -10.80 -0.31 4.47
N GLY A 93 -11.45 -1.19 3.72
CA GLY A 93 -12.73 -0.93 3.07
C GLY A 93 -12.67 0.16 2.00
N ILE A 94 -11.50 0.38 1.40
CA ILE A 94 -11.28 1.39 0.38
C ILE A 94 -11.58 0.79 -0.99
N SER A 95 -12.71 1.15 -1.58
CA SER A 95 -13.06 0.72 -2.92
C SER A 95 -12.38 1.57 -3.99
N PRO A 96 -12.05 1.00 -5.17
CA PRO A 96 -11.54 1.78 -6.28
C PRO A 96 -12.53 2.89 -6.65
N ALA A 97 -12.05 4.13 -6.71
CA ALA A 97 -12.88 5.22 -7.24
C ALA A 97 -13.25 4.88 -8.69
N HIS A 98 -14.54 4.97 -9.00
CA HIS A 98 -14.99 4.81 -10.39
C HIS A 98 -14.24 5.83 -11.24
N ARG A 99 -13.45 5.34 -12.19
CA ARG A 99 -12.72 6.20 -13.10
C ARG A 99 -13.74 7.01 -13.88
N ARG A 100 -13.78 8.30 -13.63
CA ARG A 100 -14.62 9.21 -14.40
C ARG A 100 -14.24 9.11 -15.87
N PRO A 101 -15.17 8.96 -16.81
CA PRO A 101 -14.83 8.96 -18.23
C PRO A 101 -14.06 10.26 -18.59
N PRO A 102 -13.05 10.18 -19.46
CA PRO A 102 -12.37 11.37 -19.95
C PRO A 102 -13.40 12.36 -20.52
N GLY A 103 -13.41 13.61 -20.05
CA GLY A 103 -14.35 14.64 -20.50
C GLY A 103 -15.55 14.91 -19.59
N SER A 104 -15.76 14.15 -18.51
CA SER A 104 -16.80 14.50 -17.53
C SER A 104 -16.33 15.67 -16.66
N VAL A 105 -16.86 16.87 -16.92
CA VAL A 105 -16.69 18.05 -16.05
C VAL A 105 -17.48 17.89 -14.76
N LEU A 106 -16.90 18.33 -13.63
CA LEU A 106 -17.65 18.48 -12.39
C LEU A 106 -18.77 19.50 -12.63
N PRO A 107 -19.99 19.27 -12.18
CA PRO A 107 -20.94 20.35 -12.08
C PRO A 107 -20.32 21.40 -11.14
N VAL A 108 -20.04 22.56 -11.69
CA VAL A 108 -19.66 23.72 -10.88
C VAL A 108 -20.90 24.04 -10.06
N GLY A 109 -20.81 23.81 -8.76
CA GLY A 109 -21.86 24.19 -7.82
C GLY A 109 -22.09 25.69 -7.92
N GLY A 110 -23.15 26.09 -8.59
CA GLY A 110 -23.64 27.45 -8.55
C GLY A 110 -24.08 27.78 -7.13
N PRO A 111 -23.86 29.02 -6.64
CA PRO A 111 -24.34 29.45 -5.35
C PRO A 111 -25.85 29.33 -5.30
N GLY A 112 -26.36 28.58 -4.34
CA GLY A 112 -27.78 28.42 -4.07
C GLY A 112 -28.44 29.79 -3.86
N MET A 113 -29.34 30.14 -4.73
CA MET A 113 -30.31 31.21 -4.47
C MET A 113 -31.35 30.66 -3.51
N ALA A 114 -31.18 30.96 -2.23
CA ALA A 114 -32.26 30.94 -1.27
C ALA A 114 -33.07 32.25 -1.49
N GLY A 115 -34.34 32.13 -1.75
CA GLY A 115 -35.21 33.29 -1.87
C GLY A 115 -36.56 32.93 -2.42
N GLY A 116 -37.40 32.35 -1.62
CA GLY A 116 -38.80 32.14 -1.90
C GLY A 116 -39.63 32.62 -0.72
N LEU A 117 -39.98 33.91 -0.70
CA LEU A 117 -40.91 34.48 0.26
C LEU A 117 -42.29 33.86 0.11
N ALA A 118 -42.80 33.36 1.22
CA ALA A 118 -44.16 32.99 1.37
C ALA A 118 -45.06 34.22 1.22
N SER A 119 -45.98 34.20 0.27
CA SER A 119 -47.12 35.12 0.23
C SER A 119 -48.33 34.43 0.83
N HIS A 120 -48.78 35.03 1.91
CA HIS A 120 -50.00 34.66 2.62
C HIS A 120 -51.19 35.30 1.89
N ALA A 121 -52.16 34.53 1.48
CA ALA A 121 -53.47 35.04 1.09
C ALA A 121 -54.55 34.18 1.76
N ALA A 122 -55.30 34.80 2.63
CA ALA A 122 -56.50 34.24 3.23
C ALA A 122 -57.74 34.52 2.35
N PRO A 123 -58.74 33.67 2.36
CA PRO A 123 -60.01 33.85 1.65
C PRO A 123 -61.05 34.59 2.47
N PRO A 124 -62.10 35.07 1.83
CA PRO A 124 -63.33 35.37 2.52
C PRO A 124 -64.23 34.16 2.70
#